data_b6031a062b3d1a3142d5552b5b32bdd9
#
_entry.id   b6031a062b3d1a3142d5552b5b32bdd9
#
_cell.length_a   1.000
_cell.length_b   1.000
_cell.length_c   1.000
_cell.angle_alpha   90.00
_cell.angle_beta   90.00
_cell.angle_gamma   90.00
#
_symmetry.space_group_name_H-M   'P 1'
#
loop_
_entity.id
_entity.type
_entity.pdbx_description
1 polymer ?
#
loop_
_entity_poly.entity_id
_entity_poly.type
_entity_poly.pdbx_seq_one_letter_code
_entity_poly.pdbx_strand_id
1 'polypeptide(L)'
;MVLNMAPLTVTDVTLAASAIGVDGETFLGQVTKRRLLPFATRPVTLMPLLESFAEGSLPDSSESMYRYLTQRLAEHESRSHFDAQLAAQPAGPSKHAVAGRVAALSLICGRPRIIICGPGTETGPETISDRDAVRFGSAQEAIDVASVRRCLDSGLFHTSGTYSFRFAHRSYAEFLAADTLHASRLNTGTLLALMSSPDGRVYPQMAEVAAWLAVLRQEIFDAVLTGQPELLLSSNVTSTDISQQDRIAEALLRRQDLTPPPEVGFQALQSLRGPAVDRVLEGYLDPTWHGRNAVRAALIMAGSSKDPRVRAMMVDLAANTGADLMLREHAASFLPEPLP
;
A
#
# COMPACT_ATOMS: atom_id res chain seq x y z
N MET A 1 9.39 23.71 4.39
CA MET A 1 8.76 23.53 3.06
C MET A 1 8.93 22.07 2.72
N VAL A 2 7.85 21.28 2.63
CA VAL A 2 7.90 19.88 2.20
C VAL A 2 7.59 19.88 0.71
N LEU A 3 8.55 19.44 -0.11
CA LEU A 3 8.36 19.26 -1.55
C LEU A 3 7.97 17.80 -1.79
N ASN A 4 6.82 17.58 -2.41
CA ASN A 4 6.44 16.27 -2.92
C ASN A 4 6.93 16.14 -4.36
N MET A 5 7.66 15.08 -4.66
CA MET A 5 8.07 14.77 -6.01
C MET A 5 6.86 14.37 -6.85
N ALA A 6 6.70 14.97 -8.02
CA ALA A 6 5.64 14.60 -8.96
C ALA A 6 5.83 13.15 -9.43
N PRO A 7 4.74 12.40 -9.67
CA PRO A 7 4.83 11.10 -10.30
C PRO A 7 5.49 11.20 -11.68
N LEU A 8 6.22 10.15 -12.06
CA LEU A 8 6.80 10.05 -13.41
C LEU A 8 5.68 9.95 -14.45
N THR A 9 5.88 10.62 -15.56
CA THR A 9 4.99 10.56 -16.73
C THR A 9 5.30 9.33 -17.60
N VAL A 10 4.42 9.02 -18.53
CA VAL A 10 4.65 7.96 -19.54
C VAL A 10 5.95 8.24 -20.32
N THR A 11 6.20 9.48 -20.65
CA THR A 11 7.43 9.90 -21.37
C THR A 11 8.68 9.62 -20.54
N ASP A 12 8.66 9.93 -19.23
CA ASP A 12 9.79 9.67 -18.34
C ASP A 12 10.07 8.16 -18.23
N VAL A 13 9.03 7.35 -18.11
CA VAL A 13 9.13 5.89 -18.06
C VAL A 13 9.71 5.33 -19.35
N THR A 14 9.25 5.82 -20.51
CA THR A 14 9.73 5.37 -21.82
C THR A 14 11.21 5.76 -22.02
N LEU A 15 11.60 6.95 -21.61
CA LEU A 15 13.00 7.39 -21.65
C LEU A 15 13.89 6.52 -20.75
N ALA A 16 13.46 6.24 -19.53
CA ALA A 16 14.19 5.37 -18.61
C ALA A 16 14.33 3.94 -19.16
N ALA A 17 13.27 3.39 -19.75
CA ALA A 17 13.29 2.08 -20.40
C ALA A 17 14.30 2.04 -21.56
N SER A 18 14.27 3.03 -22.44
CA SER A 18 15.20 3.16 -23.57
C SER A 18 16.65 3.26 -23.14
N ALA A 19 16.93 3.94 -22.01
CA ALA A 19 18.29 4.11 -21.49
C ALA A 19 18.96 2.77 -21.09
N ILE A 20 18.16 1.74 -20.80
CA ILE A 20 18.65 0.39 -20.47
C ILE A 20 18.35 -0.65 -21.57
N GLY A 21 17.96 -0.19 -22.77
CA GLY A 21 17.71 -1.06 -23.92
C GLY A 21 16.39 -1.83 -23.88
N VAL A 22 15.42 -1.37 -23.06
CA VAL A 22 14.08 -1.93 -22.96
C VAL A 22 13.11 -1.15 -23.86
N ASP A 23 12.24 -1.88 -24.58
CA ASP A 23 11.16 -1.25 -25.34
C ASP A 23 10.05 -0.73 -24.39
N GLY A 24 9.91 0.60 -24.34
CA GLY A 24 9.03 1.27 -23.39
C GLY A 24 7.54 0.98 -23.61
N GLU A 25 7.10 0.77 -24.86
CA GLU A 25 5.69 0.47 -25.15
C GLU A 25 5.33 -0.95 -24.68
N THR A 26 6.16 -1.92 -25.00
CA THR A 26 5.99 -3.31 -24.54
C THR A 26 6.03 -3.39 -23.02
N PHE A 27 6.98 -2.69 -22.39
CA PHE A 27 7.06 -2.60 -20.93
C PHE A 27 5.77 -2.05 -20.32
N LEU A 28 5.32 -0.86 -20.76
CA LEU A 28 4.10 -0.23 -20.25
C LEU A 28 2.85 -1.11 -20.47
N GLY A 29 2.77 -1.80 -21.61
CA GLY A 29 1.71 -2.76 -21.90
C GLY A 29 1.66 -3.90 -20.88
N GLN A 30 2.83 -4.50 -20.55
CA GLN A 30 2.92 -5.58 -19.59
C GLN A 30 2.65 -5.11 -18.14
N VAL A 31 3.20 -3.96 -17.75
CA VAL A 31 2.99 -3.35 -16.44
C VAL A 31 1.51 -3.00 -16.22
N THR A 32 0.85 -2.46 -17.26
CA THR A 32 -0.58 -2.15 -17.21
C THR A 32 -1.42 -3.42 -17.08
N LYS A 33 -1.11 -4.45 -17.86
CA LYS A 33 -1.80 -5.76 -17.81
C LYS A 33 -1.70 -6.40 -16.43
N ARG A 34 -0.56 -6.28 -15.76
CA ARG A 34 -0.30 -6.83 -14.41
C ARG A 34 -0.65 -5.86 -13.28
N ARG A 35 -1.22 -4.68 -13.60
CA ARG A 35 -1.58 -3.64 -12.64
C ARG A 35 -0.43 -3.11 -11.79
N LEU A 36 0.76 -3.13 -12.33
CA LEU A 36 1.98 -2.61 -11.70
C LEU A 36 2.27 -1.14 -12.05
N LEU A 37 1.35 -0.46 -12.74
CA LEU A 37 1.52 0.93 -13.17
C LEU A 37 1.89 1.89 -12.02
N PRO A 38 1.34 1.78 -10.79
CA PRO A 38 1.74 2.63 -9.66
C PRO A 38 3.23 2.51 -9.30
N PHE A 39 3.88 1.40 -9.63
CA PHE A 39 5.32 1.22 -9.43
C PHE A 39 6.15 1.88 -10.53
N ALA A 40 5.63 1.92 -11.75
CA ALA A 40 6.30 2.59 -12.87
C ALA A 40 6.30 4.13 -12.73
N THR A 41 5.34 4.70 -11.99
CA THR A 41 5.25 6.15 -11.78
C THR A 41 6.19 6.69 -10.68
N ARG A 42 6.93 5.83 -9.98
CA ARG A 42 7.83 6.21 -8.88
C ARG A 42 9.27 5.86 -9.23
N PRO A 43 10.23 6.82 -9.15
CA PRO A 43 11.62 6.55 -9.48
C PRO A 43 12.25 5.39 -8.71
N VAL A 44 11.93 5.26 -7.43
CA VAL A 44 12.49 4.24 -6.53
C VAL A 44 12.07 2.82 -6.91
N THR A 45 10.92 2.65 -7.55
CA THR A 45 10.39 1.34 -7.95
C THR A 45 10.50 1.10 -9.46
N LEU A 46 10.66 2.15 -10.27
CA LEU A 46 10.76 2.02 -11.73
C LEU A 46 11.99 1.23 -12.16
N MET A 47 13.17 1.57 -11.63
CA MET A 47 14.42 0.91 -12.06
C MET A 47 14.41 -0.60 -11.77
N PRO A 48 14.10 -1.06 -10.55
CA PRO A 48 13.95 -2.48 -10.28
C PRO A 48 12.87 -3.17 -11.12
N LEU A 49 11.78 -2.45 -11.45
CA LEU A 49 10.72 -2.99 -12.30
C LEU A 49 11.19 -3.19 -13.74
N LEU A 50 11.97 -2.24 -14.28
CA LEU A 50 12.60 -2.33 -15.59
C LEU A 50 13.64 -3.45 -15.65
N GLU A 51 14.47 -3.59 -14.61
CA GLU A 51 15.45 -4.67 -14.50
C GLU A 51 14.77 -6.05 -14.48
N SER A 52 13.71 -6.20 -13.65
CA SER A 52 12.89 -7.41 -13.59
C SER A 52 12.25 -7.74 -14.94
N PHE A 53 11.78 -6.72 -15.66
CA PHE A 53 11.24 -6.90 -17.01
C PHE A 53 12.31 -7.37 -18.00
N ALA A 54 13.50 -6.77 -17.98
CA ALA A 54 14.63 -7.15 -18.84
C ALA A 54 15.09 -8.60 -18.58
N GLU A 55 14.99 -9.05 -17.32
CA GLU A 55 15.27 -10.43 -16.90
C GLU A 55 14.13 -11.40 -17.27
N GLY A 56 13.00 -10.92 -17.81
CA GLY A 56 11.82 -11.72 -18.11
C GLY A 56 11.05 -12.23 -16.90
N SER A 57 11.33 -11.66 -15.71
CA SER A 57 10.81 -12.08 -14.40
C SER A 57 9.83 -11.07 -13.78
N LEU A 58 9.10 -10.32 -14.62
CA LEU A 58 8.18 -9.29 -14.15
C LEU A 58 7.12 -9.86 -13.17
N PRO A 59 7.02 -9.33 -11.95
CA PRO A 59 6.07 -9.82 -10.95
C PRO A 59 4.61 -9.73 -11.41
N ASP A 60 3.77 -10.64 -10.91
CA ASP A 60 2.36 -10.72 -11.31
C ASP A 60 1.41 -9.90 -10.40
N SER A 61 1.89 -9.44 -9.24
CA SER A 61 1.13 -8.70 -8.25
C SER A 61 1.96 -7.64 -7.54
N SER A 62 1.29 -6.69 -6.88
CA SER A 62 1.95 -5.71 -6.00
C SER A 62 2.72 -6.40 -4.86
N GLU A 63 2.16 -7.47 -4.29
CA GLU A 63 2.82 -8.27 -3.25
C GLU A 63 4.14 -8.87 -3.76
N SER A 64 4.08 -9.60 -4.87
CA SER A 64 5.27 -10.22 -5.47
C SER A 64 6.31 -9.18 -5.87
N MET A 65 5.87 -7.98 -6.31
CA MET A 65 6.76 -6.87 -6.61
C MET A 65 7.47 -6.33 -5.37
N TYR A 66 6.74 -6.07 -4.27
CA TYR A 66 7.36 -5.62 -3.02
C TYR A 66 8.29 -6.68 -2.42
N ARG A 67 7.90 -7.95 -2.49
CA ARG A 67 8.74 -9.08 -2.05
C ARG A 67 10.05 -9.14 -2.85
N TYR A 68 9.97 -9.06 -4.16
CA TYR A 68 11.14 -9.01 -5.05
C TYR A 68 12.05 -7.81 -4.71
N LEU A 69 11.48 -6.61 -4.61
CA LEU A 69 12.22 -5.40 -4.30
C LEU A 69 12.93 -5.46 -2.95
N THR A 70 12.20 -5.86 -1.91
CA THR A 70 12.76 -5.87 -0.55
C THR A 70 13.80 -6.96 -0.37
N GLN A 71 13.67 -8.12 -1.04
CA GLN A 71 14.69 -9.16 -1.07
C GLN A 71 15.97 -8.65 -1.77
N ARG A 72 15.82 -8.08 -2.96
CA ARG A 72 16.96 -7.57 -3.74
C ARG A 72 17.70 -6.45 -3.00
N LEU A 73 16.97 -5.49 -2.40
CA LEU A 73 17.57 -4.43 -1.59
C LEU A 73 18.24 -4.95 -0.32
N ALA A 74 17.72 -6.01 0.28
CA ALA A 74 18.35 -6.65 1.43
C ALA A 74 19.70 -7.28 1.09
N GLU A 75 19.86 -7.79 -0.12
CA GLU A 75 21.10 -8.41 -0.62
C GLU A 75 22.14 -7.38 -1.05
N HIS A 76 21.69 -6.20 -1.56
CA HIS A 76 22.59 -5.12 -1.94
C HIS A 76 23.25 -4.50 -0.70
N GLU A 77 24.57 -4.56 -0.66
CA GLU A 77 25.36 -3.86 0.37
C GLU A 77 25.36 -2.36 0.07
N SER A 78 24.97 -1.57 1.08
CA SER A 78 25.17 -0.12 1.01
C SER A 78 26.69 0.14 1.04
N ARG A 79 27.17 1.06 0.20
CA ARG A 79 28.61 1.44 0.14
C ARG A 79 29.12 2.14 1.41
N SER A 80 28.36 2.14 2.50
CA SER A 80 28.82 2.64 3.78
C SER A 80 29.70 1.56 4.42
N HIS A 81 30.99 1.82 4.50
CA HIS A 81 32.03 0.97 5.08
C HIS A 81 31.80 0.73 6.61
N PHE A 82 30.78 -0.05 6.96
CA PHE A 82 30.67 -0.59 8.30
C PHE A 82 31.32 -1.99 8.33
N ASP A 83 32.54 -2.04 8.89
CA ASP A 83 33.31 -3.21 9.29
C ASP A 83 33.40 -4.39 8.30
N ALA A 84 34.51 -4.44 7.59
CA ALA A 84 34.99 -5.64 6.87
C ALA A 84 35.05 -6.92 7.76
N GLN A 85 35.03 -6.76 9.08
CA GLN A 85 34.99 -7.86 10.07
C GLN A 85 33.62 -8.56 10.15
N LEU A 86 32.51 -7.89 9.76
CA LEU A 86 31.17 -8.49 9.75
C LEU A 86 30.93 -9.39 8.54
N ALA A 87 31.66 -9.18 7.45
CA ALA A 87 31.54 -9.98 6.22
C ALA A 87 32.03 -11.43 6.35
N ALA A 88 32.84 -11.73 7.37
CA ALA A 88 33.46 -13.04 7.59
C ALA A 88 32.68 -13.97 8.53
N GLN A 89 31.48 -13.58 8.99
CA GLN A 89 30.70 -14.42 9.92
C GLN A 89 29.78 -15.42 9.19
N PRO A 90 29.52 -16.61 9.81
CA PRO A 90 28.68 -17.64 9.20
C PRO A 90 27.27 -17.15 8.92
N ALA A 91 26.62 -17.78 7.94
CA ALA A 91 25.28 -17.45 7.49
C ALA A 91 24.27 -17.43 8.65
N GLY A 92 23.89 -16.23 9.07
CA GLY A 92 22.81 -15.98 10.02
C GLY A 92 21.44 -15.95 9.31
N PRO A 93 20.37 -15.55 10.02
CA PRO A 93 19.07 -15.35 9.41
C PRO A 93 19.17 -14.35 8.26
N SER A 94 18.31 -14.52 7.23
CA SER A 94 18.36 -13.67 6.04
C SER A 94 18.18 -12.19 6.41
N LYS A 95 18.90 -11.30 5.74
CA LYS A 95 18.77 -9.84 5.95
C LYS A 95 17.30 -9.39 5.78
N HIS A 96 16.56 -10.03 4.87
CA HIS A 96 15.15 -9.77 4.63
C HIS A 96 14.29 -10.09 5.88
N ALA A 97 14.49 -11.25 6.52
CA ALA A 97 13.76 -11.62 7.74
C ALA A 97 14.09 -10.69 8.92
N VAL A 98 15.36 -10.30 9.06
CA VAL A 98 15.79 -9.33 10.07
C VAL A 98 15.15 -7.96 9.81
N ALA A 99 15.15 -7.48 8.55
CA ALA A 99 14.51 -6.23 8.16
C ALA A 99 13.02 -6.23 8.48
N GLY A 100 12.32 -7.33 8.22
CA GLY A 100 10.92 -7.49 8.56
C GLY A 100 10.63 -7.35 10.05
N ARG A 101 11.48 -7.93 10.90
CA ARG A 101 11.36 -7.80 12.35
C ARG A 101 11.62 -6.36 12.82
N VAL A 102 12.65 -5.71 12.29
CA VAL A 102 12.95 -4.29 12.56
C VAL A 102 11.78 -3.41 12.10
N ALA A 103 11.20 -3.68 10.95
CA ALA A 103 10.05 -2.95 10.41
C ALA A 103 8.81 -3.08 11.31
N ALA A 104 8.45 -4.31 11.69
CA ALA A 104 7.32 -4.56 12.57
C ALA A 104 7.47 -3.84 13.92
N LEU A 105 8.64 -3.96 14.56
CA LEU A 105 8.92 -3.26 15.81
C LEU A 105 8.84 -1.74 15.66
N SER A 106 9.47 -1.19 14.61
CA SER A 106 9.51 0.24 14.34
C SER A 106 8.10 0.83 14.18
N LEU A 107 7.23 0.17 13.42
CA LEU A 107 5.88 0.65 13.13
C LEU A 107 4.93 0.45 14.31
N ILE A 108 4.99 -0.70 15.00
CA ILE A 108 4.17 -0.96 16.20
C ILE A 108 4.50 0.04 17.30
N CYS A 109 5.80 0.33 17.52
CA CYS A 109 6.23 1.30 18.53
C CYS A 109 6.10 2.76 18.08
N GLY A 110 5.81 3.03 16.79
CA GLY A 110 5.80 4.39 16.23
C GLY A 110 7.18 5.06 16.26
N ARG A 111 8.28 4.29 16.21
CA ARG A 111 9.66 4.76 16.34
C ARG A 111 10.44 4.51 15.03
N PRO A 112 10.49 5.48 14.12
CA PRO A 112 11.03 5.28 12.77
C PRO A 112 12.55 5.28 12.70
N ARG A 113 13.26 5.61 13.79
CA ARG A 113 14.72 5.68 13.83
C ARG A 113 15.31 4.46 14.53
N ILE A 114 16.28 3.82 13.88
CA ILE A 114 17.00 2.67 14.40
C ILE A 114 18.41 3.13 14.77
N ILE A 115 18.89 2.79 15.97
CA ILE A 115 20.23 3.15 16.42
C ILE A 115 21.05 1.91 16.76
N ILE A 116 22.33 1.98 16.43
CA ILE A 116 23.31 1.00 16.89
C ILE A 116 23.82 1.46 18.26
N CYS A 117 23.53 0.67 19.29
CA CYS A 117 23.99 0.97 20.65
C CYS A 117 25.51 0.79 20.79
N GLY A 118 26.18 1.85 21.22
CA GLY A 118 27.60 1.89 21.61
C GLY A 118 27.75 2.54 22.96
N PRO A 119 28.99 2.65 23.49
CA PRO A 119 29.27 3.41 24.70
C PRO A 119 28.84 4.87 24.53
N GLY A 120 27.97 5.35 25.43
CA GLY A 120 27.48 6.74 25.40
C GLY A 120 26.37 7.02 24.38
N THR A 121 25.77 6.01 23.73
CA THR A 121 24.63 6.21 22.82
C THR A 121 23.35 6.38 23.64
N GLU A 122 22.74 7.55 23.58
CA GLU A 122 21.43 7.80 24.19
C GLU A 122 20.30 7.36 23.26
N THR A 123 19.34 6.63 23.81
CA THR A 123 18.11 6.23 23.12
C THR A 123 17.03 7.29 23.36
N GLY A 124 16.71 8.05 22.31
CA GLY A 124 15.58 9.01 22.37
C GLY A 124 14.21 8.33 22.24
N PRO A 125 13.13 9.07 22.50
CA PRO A 125 11.75 8.53 22.46
C PRO A 125 11.33 8.04 21.07
N GLU A 126 11.96 8.54 19.99
CA GLU A 126 11.66 8.16 18.59
C GLU A 126 12.58 7.05 18.05
N THR A 127 13.33 6.38 18.93
CA THR A 127 14.34 5.42 18.51
C THR A 127 14.05 4.02 19.02
N ILE A 128 14.39 3.01 18.22
CA ILE A 128 14.58 1.63 18.64
C ILE A 128 16.07 1.29 18.55
N SER A 129 16.56 0.44 19.42
CA SER A 129 17.94 0.00 19.37
C SER A 129 18.10 -1.32 18.60
N ASP A 130 19.33 -1.60 18.14
CA ASP A 130 19.70 -2.89 17.57
C ASP A 130 19.42 -4.06 18.57
N ARG A 131 19.50 -3.79 19.88
CA ARG A 131 19.18 -4.76 20.93
C ARG A 131 17.68 -5.00 21.11
N ASP A 132 16.84 -3.97 20.90
CA ASP A 132 15.39 -4.13 20.96
C ASP A 132 14.90 -5.01 19.79
N ALA A 133 15.51 -4.86 18.61
CA ALA A 133 15.22 -5.71 17.46
C ALA A 133 15.54 -7.20 17.71
N VAL A 134 16.59 -7.48 18.49
CA VAL A 134 16.92 -8.86 18.91
C VAL A 134 15.86 -9.44 19.84
N ARG A 135 15.33 -8.63 20.75
CA ARG A 135 14.35 -9.07 21.76
C ARG A 135 12.95 -9.24 21.18
N PHE A 136 12.64 -8.54 20.08
CA PHE A 136 11.33 -8.61 19.42
C PHE A 136 11.25 -9.86 18.55
N GLY A 137 10.35 -10.79 18.87
CA GLY A 137 10.06 -12.00 18.08
C GLY A 137 10.12 -13.30 18.89
N SER A 138 9.88 -14.42 18.23
CA SER A 138 9.89 -15.74 18.84
C SER A 138 11.31 -16.26 19.06
N ALA A 139 11.49 -17.07 20.11
CA ALA A 139 12.77 -17.74 20.40
C ALA A 139 13.24 -18.71 19.29
N GLN A 140 12.37 -19.05 18.33
CA GLN A 140 12.67 -20.03 17.28
C GLN A 140 13.54 -19.48 16.16
N GLU A 141 13.62 -18.15 16.00
CA GLU A 141 14.52 -17.49 15.05
C GLU A 141 15.43 -16.54 15.82
N ALA A 142 16.46 -17.08 16.42
CA ALA A 142 17.44 -16.27 17.16
C ALA A 142 18.15 -15.31 16.19
N ILE A 143 17.85 -14.03 16.33
CA ILE A 143 18.57 -12.93 15.67
C ILE A 143 19.57 -12.39 16.69
N ASP A 144 20.80 -12.18 16.27
CA ASP A 144 21.81 -11.51 17.08
C ASP A 144 22.02 -10.05 16.64
N VAL A 145 22.70 -9.28 17.46
CA VAL A 145 23.03 -7.88 17.19
C VAL A 145 23.84 -7.72 15.91
N ALA A 146 24.73 -8.68 15.61
CA ALA A 146 25.54 -8.65 14.39
C ALA A 146 24.66 -8.81 13.13
N SER A 147 23.65 -9.67 13.18
CA SER A 147 22.67 -9.82 12.09
C SER A 147 21.85 -8.55 11.86
N VAL A 148 21.43 -7.87 12.94
CA VAL A 148 20.74 -6.57 12.83
C VAL A 148 21.65 -5.54 12.16
N ARG A 149 22.90 -5.42 12.59
CA ARG A 149 23.88 -4.48 12.02
C ARG A 149 24.15 -4.76 10.54
N ARG A 150 24.36 -6.03 10.16
CA ARG A 150 24.49 -6.42 8.74
C ARG A 150 23.24 -6.06 7.91
N CYS A 151 22.07 -6.19 8.51
CA CYS A 151 20.82 -5.81 7.85
C CYS A 151 20.74 -4.29 7.64
N LEU A 152 21.12 -3.49 8.63
CA LEU A 152 21.14 -2.03 8.55
C LEU A 152 22.11 -1.49 7.49
N ASP A 153 23.12 -2.26 7.09
CA ASP A 153 24.06 -1.92 6.01
C ASP A 153 23.56 -2.35 4.61
N SER A 154 22.30 -2.74 4.48
CA SER A 154 21.68 -3.08 3.20
C SER A 154 21.01 -1.88 2.53
N GLY A 155 20.67 -2.03 1.25
CA GLY A 155 19.93 -1.01 0.46
C GLY A 155 18.53 -0.70 0.98
N LEU A 156 18.01 -1.45 1.95
CA LEU A 156 16.74 -1.17 2.62
C LEU A 156 16.81 0.05 3.55
N PHE A 157 18.00 0.46 3.96
CA PHE A 157 18.19 1.52 4.94
C PHE A 157 19.10 2.63 4.40
N HIS A 158 18.94 3.81 4.97
CA HIS A 158 19.86 4.92 4.80
C HIS A 158 20.28 5.45 6.18
N THR A 159 21.47 6.01 6.23
CA THR A 159 21.98 6.67 7.43
C THR A 159 21.26 8.00 7.65
N SER A 160 20.82 8.27 8.86
CA SER A 160 20.13 9.50 9.27
C SER A 160 20.89 10.25 10.39
N GLY A 161 22.15 9.94 10.58
CA GLY A 161 23.08 10.48 11.59
C GLY A 161 24.10 9.45 12.00
N THR A 162 24.98 9.80 12.94
CA THR A 162 26.01 8.88 13.46
C THR A 162 25.34 7.68 14.14
N TYR A 163 25.59 6.47 13.63
CA TYR A 163 24.99 5.22 14.12
C TYR A 163 23.45 5.19 14.10
N SER A 164 22.82 6.02 13.29
CA SER A 164 21.36 6.15 13.18
C SER A 164 20.92 5.84 11.77
N PHE A 165 19.87 5.02 11.64
CA PHE A 165 19.34 4.51 10.39
C PHE A 165 17.83 4.71 10.31
N ARG A 166 17.32 4.79 9.08
CA ARG A 166 15.89 4.73 8.76
C ARG A 166 15.68 3.86 7.53
N PHE A 167 14.51 3.30 7.38
CA PHE A 167 14.16 2.68 6.09
C PHE A 167 14.29 3.69 4.95
N ALA A 168 14.90 3.26 3.85
CA ALA A 168 15.08 4.08 2.65
C ALA A 168 13.73 4.56 2.09
N HIS A 169 12.70 3.74 2.23
CA HIS A 169 11.33 4.10 1.91
C HIS A 169 10.36 3.48 2.92
N ARG A 170 9.38 4.28 3.37
CA ARG A 170 8.40 3.84 4.37
C ARG A 170 7.57 2.65 3.89
N SER A 171 7.21 2.60 2.60
CA SER A 171 6.44 1.49 2.04
C SER A 171 7.16 0.14 2.12
N TYR A 172 8.49 0.13 2.13
CA TYR A 172 9.24 -1.11 2.37
C TYR A 172 9.07 -1.60 3.80
N ALA A 173 9.14 -0.69 4.77
CA ALA A 173 8.89 -1.03 6.17
C ALA A 173 7.45 -1.56 6.36
N GLU A 174 6.46 -0.92 5.75
CA GLU A 174 5.05 -1.31 5.84
C GLU A 174 4.80 -2.71 5.27
N PHE A 175 5.34 -3.00 4.08
CA PHE A 175 5.25 -4.33 3.49
C PHE A 175 5.99 -5.39 4.32
N LEU A 176 7.24 -5.13 4.70
CA LEU A 176 8.07 -6.04 5.49
C LEU A 176 7.46 -6.35 6.85
N ALA A 177 6.87 -5.35 7.51
CA ALA A 177 6.15 -5.55 8.76
C ALA A 177 4.94 -6.46 8.57
N ALA A 178 4.12 -6.22 7.54
CA ALA A 178 2.96 -7.04 7.23
C ALA A 178 3.36 -8.48 6.88
N ASP A 179 4.40 -8.68 6.07
CA ASP A 179 4.91 -10.00 5.69
C ASP A 179 5.41 -10.78 6.93
N THR A 180 6.14 -10.11 7.82
CA THR A 180 6.61 -10.69 9.09
C THR A 180 5.46 -11.04 10.03
N LEU A 181 4.47 -10.16 10.17
CA LEU A 181 3.28 -10.40 10.98
C LEU A 181 2.40 -11.51 10.37
N HIS A 182 2.31 -11.58 9.04
CA HIS A 182 1.65 -12.68 8.34
C HIS A 182 2.32 -14.03 8.62
N ALA A 183 3.65 -14.10 8.55
CA ALA A 183 4.43 -15.30 8.84
C ALA A 183 4.40 -15.67 10.33
N SER A 184 4.05 -14.74 11.21
CA SER A 184 3.94 -15.00 12.65
C SER A 184 2.81 -15.97 12.95
N ARG A 185 2.92 -16.70 14.06
CA ARG A 185 1.85 -17.60 14.55
C ARG A 185 0.77 -16.87 15.37
N LEU A 186 0.77 -15.53 15.32
CA LEU A 186 -0.24 -14.74 16.03
C LEU A 186 -1.61 -14.94 15.39
N ASN A 187 -2.62 -15.09 16.25
CA ASN A 187 -4.01 -15.15 15.79
C ASN A 187 -4.51 -13.77 15.34
N THR A 188 -5.59 -13.75 14.57
CA THR A 188 -6.20 -12.56 14.00
C THR A 188 -6.54 -11.49 15.05
N GLY A 189 -7.12 -11.90 16.20
CA GLY A 189 -7.46 -10.98 17.29
C GLY A 189 -6.24 -10.27 17.87
N THR A 190 -5.13 -11.00 18.07
CA THR A 190 -3.86 -10.39 18.52
C THR A 190 -3.29 -9.44 17.48
N LEU A 191 -3.31 -9.80 16.20
CA LEU A 191 -2.84 -8.92 15.13
C LEU A 191 -3.66 -7.63 15.06
N LEU A 192 -4.98 -7.72 15.13
CA LEU A 192 -5.86 -6.57 15.15
C LEU A 192 -5.60 -5.70 16.39
N ALA A 193 -5.43 -6.29 17.57
CA ALA A 193 -5.11 -5.56 18.81
C ALA A 193 -3.76 -4.82 18.74
N LEU A 194 -2.76 -5.38 18.04
CA LEU A 194 -1.47 -4.69 17.82
C LEU A 194 -1.57 -3.48 16.90
N MET A 195 -2.57 -3.48 16.00
CA MET A 195 -2.72 -2.44 14.98
C MET A 195 -3.79 -1.41 15.32
N SER A 196 -4.66 -1.67 16.30
CA SER A 196 -5.85 -0.86 16.56
C SER A 196 -5.91 -0.36 18.00
N SER A 197 -6.54 0.78 18.16
CA SER A 197 -6.93 1.34 19.44
C SER A 197 -8.08 0.52 20.08
N PRO A 198 -8.38 0.73 21.37
CA PRO A 198 -9.45 -0.01 22.08
C PRO A 198 -10.85 0.14 21.48
N ASP A 199 -11.11 1.23 20.73
CA ASP A 199 -12.34 1.48 19.98
C ASP A 199 -12.37 0.76 18.60
N GLY A 200 -11.35 -0.06 18.30
CA GLY A 200 -11.26 -0.86 17.08
C GLY A 200 -10.75 -0.11 15.85
N ARG A 201 -10.37 1.17 15.99
CA ARG A 201 -9.78 1.93 14.89
C ARG A 201 -8.31 1.60 14.71
N VAL A 202 -7.91 1.31 13.50
CA VAL A 202 -6.50 1.09 13.13
C VAL A 202 -5.71 2.38 13.36
N TYR A 203 -4.58 2.28 14.05
CA TYR A 203 -3.68 3.41 14.24
C TYR A 203 -3.19 3.94 12.88
N PRO A 204 -3.12 5.27 12.67
CA PRO A 204 -2.72 5.84 11.38
C PRO A 204 -1.36 5.33 10.86
N GLN A 205 -0.40 5.09 11.76
CA GLN A 205 0.90 4.54 11.39
C GLN A 205 0.84 3.07 10.95
N MET A 206 -0.22 2.34 11.30
CA MET A 206 -0.43 0.93 10.97
C MET A 206 -1.40 0.73 9.79
N ALA A 207 -1.96 1.80 9.23
CA ALA A 207 -2.97 1.73 8.17
C ALA A 207 -2.51 0.91 6.95
N GLU A 208 -1.32 1.19 6.43
CA GLU A 208 -0.75 0.45 5.29
C GLU A 208 -0.37 -1.00 5.67
N VAL A 209 0.08 -1.23 6.92
CA VAL A 209 0.36 -2.60 7.41
C VAL A 209 -0.92 -3.41 7.47
N ALA A 210 -2.02 -2.82 7.96
CA ALA A 210 -3.34 -3.47 8.01
C ALA A 210 -3.86 -3.77 6.59
N ALA A 211 -3.68 -2.84 5.65
CA ALA A 211 -4.05 -3.03 4.25
C ALA A 211 -3.24 -4.18 3.61
N TRP A 212 -1.92 -4.24 3.80
CA TRP A 212 -1.09 -5.36 3.35
C TRP A 212 -1.49 -6.69 3.99
N LEU A 213 -1.72 -6.70 5.31
CA LEU A 213 -2.18 -7.92 6.01
C LEU A 213 -3.55 -8.38 5.51
N ALA A 214 -4.43 -7.47 5.13
CA ALA A 214 -5.72 -7.80 4.52
C ALA A 214 -5.57 -8.53 3.17
N VAL A 215 -4.54 -8.19 2.37
CA VAL A 215 -4.21 -8.95 1.16
C VAL A 215 -3.67 -10.34 1.48
N LEU A 216 -2.87 -10.46 2.53
CA LEU A 216 -2.18 -11.69 2.91
C LEU A 216 -3.05 -12.66 3.74
N ARG A 217 -4.08 -12.16 4.45
CA ARG A 217 -4.97 -12.95 5.34
C ARG A 217 -6.42 -12.55 5.17
N GLN A 218 -7.25 -13.50 4.75
CA GLN A 218 -8.67 -13.27 4.51
C GLN A 218 -9.43 -12.80 5.77
N GLU A 219 -9.07 -13.32 6.95
CA GLU A 219 -9.73 -12.92 8.20
C GLU A 219 -9.42 -11.46 8.58
N ILE A 220 -8.23 -10.95 8.23
CA ILE A 220 -7.90 -9.54 8.40
C ILE A 220 -8.65 -8.70 7.37
N PHE A 221 -8.74 -9.17 6.12
CA PHE A 221 -9.55 -8.50 5.10
C PHE A 221 -11.00 -8.31 5.56
N ASP A 222 -11.64 -9.36 6.07
CA ASP A 222 -13.03 -9.31 6.51
C ASP A 222 -13.21 -8.37 7.71
N ALA A 223 -12.26 -8.35 8.65
CA ALA A 223 -12.26 -7.43 9.77
C ALA A 223 -12.10 -5.96 9.34
N VAL A 224 -11.15 -5.68 8.44
CA VAL A 224 -10.92 -4.33 7.89
C VAL A 224 -12.10 -3.89 7.05
N LEU A 225 -12.65 -4.77 6.21
CA LEU A 225 -13.83 -4.51 5.40
C LEU A 225 -15.03 -4.07 6.25
N THR A 226 -15.23 -4.71 7.40
CA THR A 226 -16.32 -4.38 8.34
C THR A 226 -16.05 -3.10 9.11
N GLY A 227 -14.81 -2.90 9.58
CA GLY A 227 -14.42 -1.81 10.46
C GLY A 227 -14.07 -0.52 9.72
N GLN A 228 -13.14 -0.57 8.77
CA GLN A 228 -12.57 0.57 8.05
C GLN A 228 -12.25 0.20 6.59
N PRO A 229 -13.28 -0.03 5.73
CA PRO A 229 -13.08 -0.45 4.33
C PRO A 229 -12.25 0.54 3.51
N GLU A 230 -12.18 1.81 3.90
CA GLU A 230 -11.35 2.83 3.27
C GLU A 230 -9.85 2.50 3.27
N LEU A 231 -9.37 1.70 4.23
CA LEU A 231 -7.97 1.25 4.27
C LEU A 231 -7.62 0.31 3.11
N LEU A 232 -8.62 -0.42 2.56
CA LEU A 232 -8.43 -1.32 1.43
C LEU A 232 -8.24 -0.58 0.10
N LEU A 233 -8.42 0.74 0.08
CA LEU A 233 -8.16 1.61 -1.06
C LEU A 233 -6.76 2.24 -1.03
N SER A 234 -5.89 1.77 -0.17
CA SER A 234 -4.52 2.27 -0.06
C SER A 234 -3.79 2.21 -1.42
N SER A 235 -3.05 3.25 -1.74
CA SER A 235 -2.33 3.38 -3.01
C SER A 235 -1.23 2.33 -3.22
N ASN A 236 -0.74 1.72 -2.14
CA ASN A 236 0.29 0.68 -2.20
C ASN A 236 -0.31 -0.73 -2.35
N VAL A 237 -1.57 -0.88 -1.94
CA VAL A 237 -2.30 -2.15 -1.84
C VAL A 237 -3.48 -2.13 -2.78
N THR A 238 -3.35 -1.59 -3.98
CA THR A 238 -4.45 -1.68 -4.94
C THR A 238 -4.90 -3.13 -5.03
N SER A 239 -6.09 -3.41 -4.47
CA SER A 239 -6.67 -4.75 -4.48
C SER A 239 -6.64 -5.30 -5.90
N THR A 240 -5.71 -6.19 -6.13
CA THR A 240 -5.54 -6.85 -7.42
C THR A 240 -6.64 -7.89 -7.65
N ASP A 241 -7.30 -8.30 -6.57
CA ASP A 241 -8.38 -9.25 -6.66
C ASP A 241 -9.69 -8.57 -7.06
N ILE A 242 -10.05 -8.74 -8.34
CA ILE A 242 -11.31 -8.25 -8.91
C ILE A 242 -12.51 -8.82 -8.13
N SER A 243 -12.37 -10.02 -7.56
CA SER A 243 -13.44 -10.71 -6.83
C SER A 243 -13.81 -10.04 -5.51
N GLN A 244 -12.98 -9.10 -5.00
CA GLN A 244 -13.22 -8.39 -3.75
C GLN A 244 -13.62 -6.94 -3.94
N GLN A 245 -13.53 -6.40 -5.17
CA GLN A 245 -13.82 -4.99 -5.43
C GLN A 245 -15.29 -4.63 -5.21
N ASP A 246 -16.22 -5.52 -5.52
CA ASP A 246 -17.66 -5.36 -5.23
C ASP A 246 -17.94 -5.31 -3.74
N ARG A 247 -17.30 -6.18 -2.94
CA ARG A 247 -17.42 -6.18 -1.48
C ARG A 247 -16.90 -4.88 -0.86
N ILE A 248 -15.76 -4.37 -1.38
CA ILE A 248 -15.19 -3.10 -0.92
C ILE A 248 -16.11 -1.94 -1.32
N ALA A 249 -16.61 -1.91 -2.57
CA ALA A 249 -17.54 -0.89 -3.04
C ALA A 249 -18.81 -0.85 -2.19
N GLU A 250 -19.43 -2.02 -1.94
CA GLU A 250 -20.65 -2.12 -1.14
C GLU A 250 -20.40 -1.68 0.32
N ALA A 251 -19.30 -2.10 0.95
CA ALA A 251 -18.96 -1.71 2.31
C ALA A 251 -18.74 -0.19 2.42
N LEU A 252 -18.05 0.41 1.45
CA LEU A 252 -17.83 1.86 1.40
C LEU A 252 -19.13 2.63 1.22
N LEU A 253 -19.99 2.20 0.29
CA LEU A 253 -21.27 2.87 0.01
C LEU A 253 -22.21 2.78 1.23
N ARG A 254 -22.29 1.63 1.89
CA ARG A 254 -23.04 1.48 3.15
C ARG A 254 -22.51 2.45 4.24
N ARG A 255 -21.20 2.64 4.35
CA ARG A 255 -20.63 3.56 5.34
C ARG A 255 -20.90 5.02 5.00
N GLN A 256 -21.06 5.39 3.74
CA GLN A 256 -21.42 6.75 3.33
C GLN A 256 -22.84 7.15 3.75
N ASP A 257 -23.71 6.20 4.04
CA ASP A 257 -25.03 6.45 4.63
C ASP A 257 -24.97 6.77 6.14
N LEU A 258 -23.82 6.49 6.80
CA LEU A 258 -23.60 6.82 8.21
C LEU A 258 -23.22 8.31 8.37
N THR A 259 -23.50 8.86 9.53
CA THR A 259 -23.18 10.26 9.82
C THR A 259 -22.19 10.34 11.00
N PRO A 260 -21.04 11.01 10.86
CA PRO A 260 -20.47 11.57 9.63
C PRO A 260 -19.87 10.47 8.72
N PRO A 261 -19.98 10.60 7.39
CA PRO A 261 -19.37 9.66 6.47
C PRO A 261 -17.84 9.75 6.53
N PRO A 262 -17.12 8.62 6.34
CA PRO A 262 -15.68 8.64 6.25
C PRO A 262 -15.22 9.44 5.02
N GLU A 263 -14.14 10.20 5.16
CA GLU A 263 -13.51 10.86 4.02
C GLU A 263 -12.75 9.84 3.17
N VAL A 264 -13.26 9.59 1.97
CA VAL A 264 -12.60 8.74 0.97
C VAL A 264 -12.23 9.60 -0.24
N GLY A 265 -10.96 9.54 -0.62
CA GLY A 265 -10.47 10.35 -1.73
C GLY A 265 -11.13 9.97 -3.07
N PHE A 266 -11.38 10.99 -3.91
CA PHE A 266 -12.01 10.85 -5.22
C PHE A 266 -11.32 9.78 -6.10
N GLN A 267 -10.01 9.83 -6.23
CA GLN A 267 -9.23 8.89 -7.04
C GLN A 267 -9.30 7.45 -6.49
N ALA A 268 -9.37 7.31 -5.18
CA ALA A 268 -9.49 6.01 -4.53
C ALA A 268 -10.84 5.36 -4.86
N LEU A 269 -11.94 6.13 -4.84
CA LEU A 269 -13.27 5.63 -5.26
C LEU A 269 -13.27 5.25 -6.74
N GLN A 270 -12.67 6.06 -7.63
CA GLN A 270 -12.57 5.76 -9.06
C GLN A 270 -11.71 4.54 -9.39
N SER A 271 -10.89 4.07 -8.48
CA SER A 271 -10.09 2.84 -8.68
C SER A 271 -10.94 1.56 -8.65
N LEU A 272 -12.10 1.61 -8.00
CA LEU A 272 -13.07 0.50 -7.97
C LEU A 272 -13.87 0.48 -9.27
N ARG A 273 -13.73 -0.61 -10.03
CA ARG A 273 -14.36 -0.74 -11.37
C ARG A 273 -14.47 -2.19 -11.80
N GLY A 274 -15.40 -2.43 -12.69
CA GLY A 274 -15.62 -3.74 -13.30
C GLY A 274 -17.04 -4.24 -13.10
N PRO A 275 -17.46 -5.32 -13.80
CA PRO A 275 -18.86 -5.76 -13.87
C PRO A 275 -19.48 -6.10 -12.51
N ALA A 276 -18.68 -6.49 -11.52
CA ALA A 276 -19.16 -6.77 -10.18
C ALA A 276 -19.47 -5.45 -9.43
N VAL A 277 -18.60 -4.44 -9.57
CA VAL A 277 -18.83 -3.11 -9.02
C VAL A 277 -20.04 -2.46 -9.68
N ASP A 278 -20.16 -2.55 -11.01
CA ASP A 278 -21.30 -1.99 -11.76
C ASP A 278 -22.65 -2.50 -11.21
N ARG A 279 -22.74 -3.79 -10.86
CA ARG A 279 -23.94 -4.36 -10.21
C ARG A 279 -24.24 -3.75 -8.84
N VAL A 280 -23.22 -3.44 -8.06
CA VAL A 280 -23.39 -2.74 -6.77
C VAL A 280 -23.89 -1.32 -7.02
N LEU A 281 -23.33 -0.63 -8.03
CA LEU A 281 -23.71 0.74 -8.37
C LEU A 281 -25.16 0.85 -8.85
N GLU A 282 -25.69 -0.14 -9.59
CA GLU A 282 -27.10 -0.20 -9.97
C GLU A 282 -28.03 -0.09 -8.74
N GLY A 283 -27.64 -0.67 -7.59
CA GLY A 283 -28.40 -0.57 -6.35
C GLY A 283 -28.32 0.79 -5.64
N TYR A 284 -27.23 1.53 -5.84
CA TYR A 284 -26.96 2.77 -5.08
C TYR A 284 -27.17 4.07 -5.86
N LEU A 285 -27.35 4.02 -7.17
CA LEU A 285 -27.60 5.22 -7.99
C LEU A 285 -29.02 5.74 -7.91
N ASP A 286 -29.95 5.02 -7.27
CA ASP A 286 -31.30 5.49 -6.99
C ASP A 286 -31.35 6.34 -5.69
N PRO A 287 -31.57 7.66 -5.78
CA PRO A 287 -31.57 8.56 -4.62
C PRO A 287 -32.78 8.38 -3.71
N THR A 288 -33.77 7.56 -4.07
CA THR A 288 -34.96 7.32 -3.23
C THR A 288 -34.66 6.37 -2.07
N TRP A 289 -33.64 5.51 -2.22
CA TRP A 289 -33.30 4.47 -1.26
C TRP A 289 -32.03 4.78 -0.44
N HIS A 290 -31.21 5.73 -0.90
CA HIS A 290 -29.90 6.00 -0.30
C HIS A 290 -29.70 7.48 -0.02
N GLY A 291 -28.90 7.77 1.02
CA GLY A 291 -28.53 9.12 1.38
C GLY A 291 -27.65 9.79 0.34
N ARG A 292 -27.65 11.12 0.32
CA ARG A 292 -26.87 11.95 -0.63
C ARG A 292 -25.41 11.52 -0.76
N ASN A 293 -24.76 11.21 0.36
CA ASN A 293 -23.34 10.87 0.37
C ASN A 293 -23.05 9.53 -0.30
N ALA A 294 -23.92 8.53 -0.11
CA ALA A 294 -23.78 7.24 -0.76
C ALA A 294 -24.00 7.34 -2.25
N VAL A 295 -25.05 8.05 -2.70
CA VAL A 295 -25.31 8.30 -4.13
C VAL A 295 -24.15 9.08 -4.76
N ARG A 296 -23.61 10.10 -4.08
CA ARG A 296 -22.44 10.84 -4.57
C ARG A 296 -21.21 9.95 -4.72
N ALA A 297 -20.92 9.09 -3.74
CA ALA A 297 -19.81 8.16 -3.84
C ALA A 297 -20.01 7.14 -4.96
N ALA A 298 -21.25 6.64 -5.14
CA ALA A 298 -21.61 5.77 -6.25
C ALA A 298 -21.41 6.46 -7.62
N LEU A 299 -21.77 7.73 -7.76
CA LEU A 299 -21.53 8.53 -8.98
C LEU A 299 -20.03 8.66 -9.29
N ILE A 300 -19.20 8.89 -8.27
CA ILE A 300 -17.74 8.96 -8.46
C ILE A 300 -17.18 7.62 -8.98
N MET A 301 -17.61 6.51 -8.42
CA MET A 301 -17.22 5.17 -8.90
C MET A 301 -17.75 4.94 -10.33
N ALA A 302 -19.01 5.29 -10.58
CA ALA A 302 -19.69 5.13 -11.87
C ALA A 302 -19.06 5.97 -13.00
N GLY A 303 -18.38 7.08 -12.68
CA GLY A 303 -17.73 7.95 -13.65
C GLY A 303 -16.72 7.24 -14.57
N SER A 304 -16.14 6.13 -14.12
CA SER A 304 -15.23 5.28 -14.92
C SER A 304 -15.91 4.05 -15.53
N SER A 305 -17.21 3.80 -15.25
CA SER A 305 -17.95 2.66 -15.76
C SER A 305 -18.22 2.80 -17.27
N LYS A 306 -18.11 1.65 -17.96
CA LYS A 306 -18.51 1.51 -19.37
C LYS A 306 -19.84 0.74 -19.51
N ASP A 307 -20.42 0.29 -18.39
CA ASP A 307 -21.69 -0.45 -18.42
C ASP A 307 -22.83 0.48 -18.89
N PRO A 308 -23.56 0.09 -19.92
CA PRO A 308 -24.65 0.93 -20.50
C PRO A 308 -25.80 1.16 -19.50
N ARG A 309 -26.05 0.23 -18.56
CA ARG A 309 -27.12 0.38 -17.55
C ARG A 309 -26.72 1.44 -16.51
N VAL A 310 -25.51 1.35 -15.97
CA VAL A 310 -24.97 2.36 -15.05
C VAL A 310 -25.00 3.74 -15.70
N ARG A 311 -24.59 3.83 -16.97
CA ARG A 311 -24.64 5.10 -17.72
C ARG A 311 -26.04 5.61 -17.92
N ALA A 312 -27.03 4.75 -18.26
CA ALA A 312 -28.43 5.13 -18.37
C ALA A 312 -28.95 5.69 -17.04
N MET A 313 -28.67 5.04 -15.91
CA MET A 313 -29.07 5.53 -14.59
C MET A 313 -28.45 6.90 -14.26
N MET A 314 -27.20 7.14 -14.66
CA MET A 314 -26.57 8.46 -14.48
C MET A 314 -27.28 9.54 -15.33
N VAL A 315 -27.69 9.22 -16.57
CA VAL A 315 -28.46 10.13 -17.42
C VAL A 315 -29.83 10.41 -16.80
N ASP A 316 -30.54 9.38 -16.35
CA ASP A 316 -31.84 9.52 -15.69
C ASP A 316 -31.76 10.38 -14.43
N LEU A 317 -30.72 10.19 -13.60
CA LEU A 317 -30.47 11.00 -12.40
C LEU A 317 -30.18 12.47 -12.77
N ALA A 318 -29.36 12.73 -13.78
CA ALA A 318 -29.05 14.08 -14.24
C ALA A 318 -30.31 14.82 -14.76
N ALA A 319 -31.20 14.10 -15.41
CA ALA A 319 -32.48 14.63 -15.97
C ALA A 319 -33.59 14.76 -14.90
N ASN A 320 -33.50 14.07 -13.77
CA ASN A 320 -34.56 14.02 -12.76
C ASN A 320 -34.68 15.34 -11.99
N THR A 321 -35.61 16.20 -12.35
CA THR A 321 -35.84 17.50 -11.71
C THR A 321 -36.27 17.40 -10.26
N GLY A 322 -36.77 16.26 -9.80
CA GLY A 322 -37.11 16.01 -8.39
C GLY A 322 -35.91 15.60 -7.49
N ALA A 323 -34.78 15.24 -8.10
CA ALA A 323 -33.57 14.89 -7.34
C ALA A 323 -32.78 16.12 -6.90
N ASP A 324 -31.93 15.92 -5.88
CA ASP A 324 -31.03 16.95 -5.37
C ASP A 324 -30.16 17.55 -6.49
N LEU A 325 -30.11 18.89 -6.57
CA LEU A 325 -29.40 19.60 -7.63
C LEU A 325 -27.93 19.22 -7.72
N MET A 326 -27.24 19.07 -6.56
CA MET A 326 -25.82 18.69 -6.54
C MET A 326 -25.58 17.27 -7.07
N LEU A 327 -26.49 16.35 -6.82
CA LEU A 327 -26.39 14.98 -7.39
C LEU A 327 -26.61 15.00 -8.91
N ARG A 328 -27.54 15.81 -9.39
CA ARG A 328 -27.80 15.97 -10.83
C ARG A 328 -26.60 16.58 -11.55
N GLU A 329 -26.04 17.67 -11.03
CA GLU A 329 -24.83 18.30 -11.59
C GLU A 329 -23.64 17.33 -11.58
N HIS A 330 -23.50 16.58 -10.50
CA HIS A 330 -22.43 15.60 -10.37
C HIS A 330 -22.58 14.45 -11.35
N ALA A 331 -23.79 13.95 -11.53
CA ALA A 331 -24.09 12.94 -12.56
C ALA A 331 -23.78 13.46 -13.97
N ALA A 332 -24.22 14.69 -14.29
CA ALA A 332 -23.96 15.33 -15.58
C ALA A 332 -22.46 15.51 -15.85
N SER A 333 -21.65 15.82 -14.83
CA SER A 333 -20.21 16.07 -14.99
C SER A 333 -19.40 14.84 -15.44
N PHE A 334 -19.95 13.63 -15.28
CA PHE A 334 -19.31 12.37 -15.73
C PHE A 334 -19.84 11.88 -17.08
N LEU A 335 -20.86 12.54 -17.66
CA LEU A 335 -21.38 12.17 -18.95
C LEU A 335 -20.62 12.90 -20.07
N PRO A 336 -20.36 12.25 -21.23
CA PRO A 336 -19.76 12.93 -22.36
C PRO A 336 -20.70 14.04 -22.84
N GLU A 337 -20.16 15.25 -23.17
CA GLU A 337 -20.92 16.37 -23.71
C GLU A 337 -21.66 16.00 -25.03
N PRO A 338 -22.77 16.67 -25.31
CA PRO A 338 -23.77 17.23 -24.43
C PRO A 338 -25.04 16.36 -24.41
N LEU A 339 -25.75 16.39 -23.29
CA LEU A 339 -27.17 16.01 -23.34
C LEU A 339 -27.89 17.06 -24.18
N PRO A 340 -28.68 16.68 -25.21
CA PRO A 340 -29.42 17.61 -26.05
C PRO A 340 -30.43 18.41 -25.24
#